data_91540cdd8077892b8a8b9e82b1b25103
#
_entry.id   91540cdd8077892b8a8b9e82b1b25103
#
_cell.length_a   1.000
_cell.length_b   1.000
_cell.length_c   1.000
_cell.angle_alpha   90.00
_cell.angle_beta   90.00
_cell.angle_gamma   90.00
#
_symmetry.space_group_name_H-M   'P 1'
#
loop_
_entity.id
_entity.type
_entity.pdbx_description
1 polymer ?
#
loop_
_entity_poly.entity_id
_entity_poly.type
_entity_poly.pdbx_seq_one_letter_code
_entity_poly.pdbx_strand_id
1 'polypeptide(L)'
;MPPLKDGRLLAGVQAINQCEGIEPFVKDRVSNDIGTREPLKDWASIDWKLIKKRVRNLRQRIYRATQNGQWNKVRSLMKLMLRSYSNLLLSVRRATQENQGKETAGIDGQTATTPKSRVALVNEIREYTLWKVRPTKRVYIPKSNGKQRPLGIPTIKDRVAQAVMKNALEPSWEAKFERHSYGFRPGRSCHDAIEQCHARLNKQCKDEWVLDADIRGAFDNISHEFILKAIGEIPGRELIKQWLKAGYVESQVFHETKSGTPQGGIISPLLANIALDGIDHLLAGFYKVRIYYSTPKAKRQRTTKQKLSRYGFIRYADDFIVTAETKEDIEGIIPILKQWLAERGLELNEEKTNVVRVEDGFNFLGFKIQQFRGSCLTIPQKEKVKAFLQEIRYWLKAHKHTSQEAVIKYLNPIIRGFGNYYKHGTSKQVFSYIDSQIWKILWKWSLSRHPEKGKKWVARKYYRTINRRKWQFSAEVTDRRGKKEAKAIFRLMDILIERHVKVKDTASPDNPLLTKYWKDRQTTYGKTYWEKGSKYYTVAENQEWKCTVCGEHLFNGEELHTHHKVRVKDGGTDEAENLVHLHKACHKQVHSKCSEKLEA
;
A
#
# COMPACT_ATOMS: atom_id res chain seq x y z
N MET A 1 9.21 34.13 -34.29
CA MET A 1 8.86 32.90 -35.03
C MET A 1 7.37 32.67 -34.86
N PRO A 2 6.60 32.49 -35.93
CA PRO A 2 5.15 32.40 -35.87
C PRO A 2 4.66 31.04 -35.34
N PRO A 3 3.43 30.95 -34.82
CA PRO A 3 2.91 29.71 -34.24
C PRO A 3 2.55 28.71 -35.35
N LEU A 4 3.06 27.50 -35.22
CA LEU A 4 2.70 26.38 -36.07
C LEU A 4 1.25 25.96 -35.81
N LYS A 5 0.40 26.20 -36.79
CA LYS A 5 -0.90 25.55 -36.94
C LYS A 5 -0.66 24.10 -37.34
N ASP A 6 -0.85 23.17 -36.46
CA ASP A 6 -0.86 21.76 -36.83
C ASP A 6 -2.11 21.05 -36.32
N GLY A 7 -3.02 20.83 -37.27
CA GLY A 7 -4.25 20.06 -37.09
C GLY A 7 -4.09 18.56 -36.94
N ARG A 8 -2.87 18.05 -36.65
CA ARG A 8 -2.60 16.60 -36.52
C ARG A 8 -2.90 16.01 -35.14
N LEU A 9 -3.09 16.83 -34.11
CA LEU A 9 -3.48 16.36 -32.77
C LEU A 9 -4.93 15.84 -32.68
N LEU A 10 -5.78 16.19 -33.67
CA LEU A 10 -7.19 15.80 -33.70
C LEU A 10 -7.47 14.51 -34.49
N ALA A 11 -6.62 14.12 -35.43
CA ALA A 11 -6.85 12.94 -36.27
C ALA A 11 -6.71 11.60 -35.52
N GLY A 12 -5.83 11.50 -34.55
CA GLY A 12 -5.67 10.29 -33.74
C GLY A 12 -6.83 10.03 -32.76
N VAL A 13 -7.60 11.07 -32.42
CA VAL A 13 -8.75 11.00 -31.50
C VAL A 13 -10.05 10.69 -32.24
N GLN A 14 -10.14 11.00 -33.55
CA GLN A 14 -11.35 10.78 -34.36
C GLN A 14 -11.59 9.31 -34.74
N ALA A 15 -10.56 8.46 -34.77
CA ALA A 15 -10.69 7.05 -35.11
C ALA A 15 -11.36 6.16 -34.01
N ILE A 16 -11.65 6.72 -32.82
CA ILE A 16 -12.27 5.98 -31.69
C ILE A 16 -13.80 6.23 -31.60
N ASN A 17 -14.37 6.93 -32.57
CA ASN A 17 -15.78 7.38 -32.55
C ASN A 17 -16.84 6.31 -32.90
N GLN A 18 -16.47 5.04 -33.11
CA GLN A 18 -17.42 3.96 -33.37
C GLN A 18 -17.48 2.97 -32.20
N CYS A 19 -18.07 3.39 -31.09
CA CYS A 19 -18.53 2.48 -30.04
C CYS A 19 -19.98 2.83 -29.73
N GLU A 20 -20.89 2.12 -30.35
CA GLU A 20 -22.30 2.07 -29.94
C GLU A 20 -22.42 1.46 -28.55
N GLY A 21 -23.17 2.11 -27.65
CA GLY A 21 -23.76 1.46 -26.48
C GLY A 21 -23.01 1.52 -25.15
N ILE A 22 -22.31 2.62 -24.80
CA ILE A 22 -21.89 2.81 -23.40
C ILE A 22 -23.07 3.35 -22.60
N GLU A 23 -23.70 2.47 -21.79
CA GLU A 23 -24.73 2.90 -20.82
C GLU A 23 -24.17 4.02 -19.91
N PRO A 24 -24.99 5.03 -19.57
CA PRO A 24 -24.55 6.13 -18.71
C PRO A 24 -24.03 5.62 -17.37
N PHE A 25 -22.88 6.13 -16.96
CA PHE A 25 -22.11 5.68 -15.81
C PHE A 25 -22.86 5.82 -14.47
N VAL A 26 -23.81 6.76 -14.38
CA VAL A 26 -24.65 7.01 -13.20
C VAL A 26 -26.05 7.43 -13.64
N LYS A 27 -26.97 6.50 -13.78
CA LYS A 27 -28.42 6.77 -13.77
C LYS A 27 -29.01 6.07 -12.56
N ASP A 28 -29.29 6.81 -11.49
CA ASP A 28 -30.10 6.32 -10.39
C ASP A 28 -31.56 6.24 -10.80
N ARG A 29 -32.07 5.01 -10.95
CA ARG A 29 -33.48 4.77 -10.69
C ARG A 29 -33.62 4.59 -9.19
N VAL A 30 -34.35 5.50 -8.59
CA VAL A 30 -34.65 5.67 -7.19
C VAL A 30 -34.99 4.36 -6.51
N SER A 31 -34.23 3.98 -5.49
CA SER A 31 -34.71 3.30 -4.31
C SER A 31 -34.12 4.04 -3.10
N ASN A 32 -34.96 4.77 -2.39
CA ASN A 32 -34.81 5.34 -1.03
C ASN A 32 -33.37 5.66 -0.51
N ASP A 33 -32.44 5.92 -1.39
CA ASP A 33 -31.19 6.56 -1.05
C ASP A 33 -31.42 8.08 -1.06
N ILE A 34 -30.90 8.77 -0.08
CA ILE A 34 -30.82 10.23 -0.04
C ILE A 34 -29.94 10.67 -1.23
N GLY A 35 -30.38 10.36 -2.41
CA GLY A 35 -29.92 10.78 -3.69
C GLY A 35 -30.92 11.81 -4.15
N THR A 36 -30.92 12.95 -3.52
CA THR A 36 -31.63 14.09 -4.01
C THR A 36 -31.27 14.28 -5.48
N ARG A 37 -32.26 14.53 -6.35
CA ARG A 37 -32.06 15.03 -7.70
C ARG A 37 -31.27 16.35 -7.69
N GLU A 38 -31.05 16.92 -6.50
CA GLU A 38 -30.28 18.15 -6.30
C GLU A 38 -28.78 17.90 -6.39
N PRO A 39 -28.05 18.85 -7.02
CA PRO A 39 -26.58 18.81 -7.06
C PRO A 39 -26.00 18.90 -5.65
N LEU A 40 -24.85 18.28 -5.43
CA LEU A 40 -24.10 18.41 -4.18
C LEU A 40 -23.77 19.89 -3.96
N LYS A 41 -24.12 20.44 -2.80
CA LYS A 41 -23.89 21.85 -2.46
C LYS A 41 -22.61 22.03 -1.63
N ASP A 42 -22.38 21.13 -0.67
CA ASP A 42 -21.25 21.21 0.25
C ASP A 42 -20.57 19.86 0.49
N TRP A 43 -19.25 19.86 0.41
CA TRP A 43 -18.41 18.69 0.70
C TRP A 43 -18.32 18.34 2.20
N ALA A 44 -18.45 19.35 3.08
CA ALA A 44 -18.34 19.18 4.52
C ALA A 44 -19.60 18.54 5.13
N SER A 45 -20.76 18.70 4.47
CA SER A 45 -22.05 18.13 4.94
C SER A 45 -22.15 16.61 4.79
N ILE A 46 -21.26 15.97 4.01
CA ILE A 46 -21.34 14.55 3.68
C ILE A 46 -21.17 13.67 4.92
N ASP A 47 -22.14 12.75 5.15
CA ASP A 47 -22.05 11.70 6.17
C ASP A 47 -21.19 10.52 5.66
N TRP A 48 -19.89 10.60 5.95
CA TRP A 48 -18.94 9.55 5.56
C TRP A 48 -19.18 8.20 6.24
N LYS A 49 -19.82 8.17 7.41
CA LYS A 49 -20.15 6.93 8.11
C LYS A 49 -21.20 6.14 7.32
N LEU A 50 -22.25 6.83 6.87
CA LEU A 50 -23.29 6.24 6.03
C LEU A 50 -22.73 5.82 4.66
N ILE A 51 -21.98 6.70 3.98
CA ILE A 51 -21.36 6.43 2.67
C ILE A 51 -20.47 5.18 2.72
N LYS A 52 -19.53 5.12 3.66
CA LYS A 52 -18.63 3.95 3.81
C LYS A 52 -19.41 2.67 4.14
N LYS A 53 -20.45 2.75 4.98
CA LYS A 53 -21.32 1.60 5.30
C LYS A 53 -22.03 1.06 4.05
N ARG A 54 -22.59 1.93 3.20
CA ARG A 54 -23.29 1.53 1.97
C ARG A 54 -22.37 0.83 0.97
N VAL A 55 -21.19 1.45 0.69
CA VAL A 55 -20.21 0.85 -0.22
C VAL A 55 -19.71 -0.49 0.32
N ARG A 56 -19.38 -0.59 1.61
CA ARG A 56 -18.97 -1.84 2.25
C ARG A 56 -20.03 -2.93 2.12
N ASN A 57 -21.30 -2.62 2.36
CA ASN A 57 -22.39 -3.58 2.24
C ASN A 57 -22.51 -4.13 0.80
N LEU A 58 -22.36 -3.27 -0.22
CA LEU A 58 -22.38 -3.71 -1.61
C LEU A 58 -21.15 -4.57 -1.95
N ARG A 59 -19.95 -4.19 -1.50
CA ARG A 59 -18.73 -5.00 -1.65
C ARG A 59 -18.91 -6.39 -1.04
N GLN A 60 -19.42 -6.48 0.17
CA GLN A 60 -19.69 -7.76 0.85
C GLN A 60 -20.73 -8.61 0.13
N ARG A 61 -21.74 -7.99 -0.48
CA ARG A 61 -22.75 -8.71 -1.29
C ARG A 61 -22.14 -9.27 -2.58
N ILE A 62 -21.28 -8.49 -3.27
CA ILE A 62 -20.53 -8.95 -4.46
C ILE A 62 -19.63 -10.14 -4.07
N TYR A 63 -18.85 -10.00 -2.99
CA TYR A 63 -17.96 -11.05 -2.50
C TYR A 63 -18.70 -12.36 -2.25
N ARG A 64 -19.80 -12.34 -1.46
CA ARG A 64 -20.62 -13.52 -1.16
C ARG A 64 -21.25 -14.13 -2.40
N ALA A 65 -21.80 -13.30 -3.29
CA ALA A 65 -22.39 -13.79 -4.54
C ALA A 65 -21.35 -14.50 -5.42
N THR A 66 -20.10 -14.01 -5.43
CA THR A 66 -18.99 -14.64 -6.15
C THR A 66 -18.60 -15.97 -5.51
N GLN A 67 -18.47 -16.04 -4.18
CA GLN A 67 -18.17 -17.30 -3.49
C GLN A 67 -19.22 -18.39 -3.76
N ASN A 68 -20.50 -17.99 -3.92
CA ASN A 68 -21.61 -18.89 -4.19
C ASN A 68 -21.82 -19.15 -5.69
N GLY A 69 -20.94 -18.69 -6.61
CA GLY A 69 -21.06 -18.90 -8.04
C GLY A 69 -22.26 -18.20 -8.70
N GLN A 70 -22.91 -17.23 -8.03
CA GLN A 70 -24.13 -16.55 -8.49
C GLN A 70 -23.81 -15.41 -9.49
N TRP A 71 -23.29 -15.77 -10.68
CA TRP A 71 -22.71 -14.79 -11.63
C TRP A 71 -23.70 -13.73 -12.11
N ASN A 72 -24.98 -14.05 -12.35
CA ASN A 72 -25.99 -13.06 -12.71
C ASN A 72 -26.17 -12.01 -11.61
N LYS A 73 -26.20 -12.47 -10.33
CA LYS A 73 -26.28 -11.59 -9.16
C LYS A 73 -25.01 -10.74 -9.01
N VAL A 74 -23.82 -11.31 -9.27
CA VAL A 74 -22.56 -10.56 -9.28
C VAL A 74 -22.64 -9.42 -10.28
N ARG A 75 -23.04 -9.69 -11.54
CA ARG A 75 -23.19 -8.67 -12.59
C ARG A 75 -24.19 -7.58 -12.20
N SER A 76 -25.35 -7.96 -11.64
CA SER A 76 -26.36 -7.00 -11.18
C SER A 76 -25.86 -6.12 -10.03
N LEU A 77 -25.14 -6.69 -9.06
CA LEU A 77 -24.54 -5.95 -7.95
C LEU A 77 -23.39 -5.05 -8.41
N MET A 78 -22.59 -5.48 -9.38
CA MET A 78 -21.57 -4.63 -10.01
C MET A 78 -22.22 -3.42 -10.73
N LYS A 79 -23.31 -3.65 -11.52
CA LYS A 79 -24.08 -2.53 -12.12
C LYS A 79 -24.57 -1.55 -11.05
N LEU A 80 -25.13 -2.06 -9.96
CA LEU A 80 -25.57 -1.24 -8.83
C LEU A 80 -24.41 -0.45 -8.19
N MET A 81 -23.24 -1.08 -7.98
CA MET A 81 -22.06 -0.41 -7.44
C MET A 81 -21.56 0.70 -8.38
N LEU A 82 -21.51 0.46 -9.68
CA LEU A 82 -21.10 1.46 -10.67
C LEU A 82 -22.03 2.68 -10.70
N ARG A 83 -23.32 2.48 -10.46
CA ARG A 83 -24.35 3.54 -10.44
C ARG A 83 -24.52 4.19 -9.06
N SER A 84 -23.83 3.68 -8.02
CA SER A 84 -24.00 4.14 -6.65
C SER A 84 -23.38 5.52 -6.42
N TYR A 85 -24.20 6.49 -6.04
CA TYR A 85 -23.75 7.81 -5.64
C TYR A 85 -22.77 7.76 -4.45
N SER A 86 -23.03 6.87 -3.49
CA SER A 86 -22.10 6.63 -2.38
C SER A 86 -20.72 6.17 -2.85
N ASN A 87 -20.67 5.31 -3.89
CA ASN A 87 -19.41 4.88 -4.48
C ASN A 87 -18.71 6.03 -5.20
N LEU A 88 -19.44 6.88 -5.93
CA LEU A 88 -18.88 8.08 -6.57
C LEU A 88 -18.23 9.01 -5.53
N LEU A 89 -18.95 9.38 -4.46
CA LEU A 89 -18.44 10.23 -3.39
C LEU A 89 -17.17 9.65 -2.75
N LEU A 90 -17.18 8.36 -2.41
CA LEU A 90 -16.01 7.69 -1.83
C LEU A 90 -14.82 7.67 -2.81
N SER A 91 -15.07 7.48 -4.09
CA SER A 91 -14.05 7.47 -5.14
C SER A 91 -13.44 8.84 -5.37
N VAL A 92 -14.24 9.91 -5.36
CA VAL A 92 -13.74 11.30 -5.39
C VAL A 92 -12.88 11.57 -4.16
N ARG A 93 -13.33 11.21 -2.95
CA ARG A 93 -12.54 11.34 -1.73
C ARG A 93 -11.19 10.61 -1.85
N ARG A 94 -11.18 9.37 -2.32
CA ARG A 94 -9.97 8.59 -2.52
C ARG A 94 -9.00 9.26 -3.49
N ALA A 95 -9.47 9.69 -4.65
CA ALA A 95 -8.63 10.29 -5.69
C ALA A 95 -8.07 11.67 -5.29
N THR A 96 -8.85 12.47 -4.52
CA THR A 96 -8.54 13.89 -4.26
C THR A 96 -8.05 14.21 -2.85
N GLN A 97 -8.21 13.29 -1.88
CA GLN A 97 -7.80 13.52 -0.49
C GLN A 97 -6.83 12.45 0.04
N GLU A 98 -7.06 11.18 -0.26
CA GLU A 98 -6.31 10.05 0.32
C GLU A 98 -5.09 9.69 -0.54
N ASN A 99 -5.20 9.78 -1.87
CA ASN A 99 -4.10 9.44 -2.78
C ASN A 99 -2.94 10.44 -2.63
N GLN A 100 -1.70 9.93 -2.60
CA GLN A 100 -0.49 10.76 -2.56
C GLN A 100 -0.35 11.65 -3.80
N GLY A 101 -0.78 11.18 -4.98
CA GLY A 101 -0.78 11.94 -6.24
C GLY A 101 -1.95 12.92 -6.42
N LYS A 102 -2.68 13.28 -5.37
CA LYS A 102 -3.87 14.16 -5.43
C LYS A 102 -3.60 15.56 -5.99
N GLU A 103 -2.38 16.06 -5.84
CA GLU A 103 -1.94 17.38 -6.32
C GLU A 103 -1.31 17.31 -7.72
N THR A 104 -1.11 16.10 -8.26
CA THR A 104 -0.53 15.90 -9.59
C THR A 104 -1.63 15.84 -10.64
N ALA A 105 -1.64 16.80 -11.56
CA ALA A 105 -2.60 16.85 -12.67
C ALA A 105 -2.25 15.84 -13.79
N GLY A 106 -3.28 15.37 -14.50
CA GLY A 106 -3.12 14.63 -15.75
C GLY A 106 -2.75 15.54 -16.93
N ILE A 107 -3.07 15.11 -18.16
CA ILE A 107 -2.83 15.90 -19.38
C ILE A 107 -3.70 17.15 -19.46
N ASP A 108 -4.83 17.15 -18.74
CA ASP A 108 -5.82 18.24 -18.70
C ASP A 108 -5.44 19.36 -17.73
N GLY A 109 -4.36 19.23 -16.98
CA GLY A 109 -3.94 20.19 -15.97
C GLY A 109 -4.87 20.29 -14.75
N GLN A 110 -5.94 19.47 -14.68
CA GLN A 110 -6.97 19.59 -13.64
C GLN A 110 -6.63 18.83 -12.37
N THR A 111 -6.95 19.46 -11.23
CA THR A 111 -6.90 18.86 -9.89
C THR A 111 -8.16 19.26 -9.10
N ALA A 112 -8.45 18.54 -8.00
CA ALA A 112 -9.58 18.87 -7.12
C ALA A 112 -9.12 18.90 -5.65
N THR A 113 -8.36 19.93 -5.28
CA THR A 113 -7.73 20.05 -3.96
C THR A 113 -8.60 20.77 -2.92
N THR A 114 -9.60 21.56 -3.36
CA THR A 114 -10.51 22.31 -2.49
C THR A 114 -11.88 21.65 -2.34
N PRO A 115 -12.66 21.93 -1.26
CA PRO A 115 -14.04 21.47 -1.13
C PRO A 115 -14.91 21.85 -2.35
N LYS A 116 -14.85 23.11 -2.81
CA LYS A 116 -15.60 23.61 -3.98
C LYS A 116 -15.27 22.82 -5.25
N SER A 117 -13.97 22.58 -5.53
CA SER A 117 -13.56 21.83 -6.73
C SER A 117 -13.98 20.35 -6.67
N ARG A 118 -14.08 19.74 -5.47
CA ARG A 118 -14.61 18.37 -5.30
C ARG A 118 -16.10 18.30 -5.56
N VAL A 119 -16.86 19.29 -5.06
CA VAL A 119 -18.30 19.43 -5.33
C VAL A 119 -18.53 19.54 -6.84
N ALA A 120 -17.80 20.44 -7.52
CA ALA A 120 -17.89 20.60 -8.97
C ALA A 120 -17.58 19.29 -9.70
N LEU A 121 -16.50 18.59 -9.31
CA LEU A 121 -16.11 17.31 -9.90
C LEU A 121 -17.18 16.21 -9.72
N VAL A 122 -17.82 16.14 -8.53
CA VAL A 122 -18.93 15.19 -8.29
C VAL A 122 -20.11 15.49 -9.20
N ASN A 123 -20.54 16.75 -9.27
CA ASN A 123 -21.69 17.16 -10.07
C ASN A 123 -21.43 16.95 -11.56
N GLU A 124 -20.22 17.29 -12.04
CA GLU A 124 -19.82 17.07 -13.43
C GLU A 124 -19.82 15.57 -13.81
N ILE A 125 -19.26 14.69 -12.97
CA ILE A 125 -19.24 13.25 -13.25
C ILE A 125 -20.65 12.67 -13.18
N ARG A 126 -21.51 13.19 -12.32
CA ARG A 126 -22.90 12.75 -12.20
C ARG A 126 -23.73 13.08 -13.45
N GLU A 127 -23.52 14.24 -14.05
CA GLU A 127 -24.26 14.71 -15.24
C GLU A 127 -23.72 14.11 -16.53
N TYR A 128 -22.48 13.62 -16.52
CA TYR A 128 -21.80 13.12 -17.70
C TYR A 128 -22.37 11.77 -18.18
N THR A 129 -22.91 11.76 -19.41
CA THR A 129 -23.58 10.58 -19.98
C THR A 129 -22.66 9.66 -20.78
N LEU A 130 -21.58 10.17 -21.36
CA LEU A 130 -20.61 9.44 -22.17
C LEU A 130 -19.19 9.64 -21.64
N TRP A 131 -18.57 8.56 -21.22
CA TRP A 131 -17.20 8.62 -20.71
C TRP A 131 -16.18 8.43 -21.85
N LYS A 132 -15.40 9.48 -22.13
CA LYS A 132 -14.25 9.40 -23.03
C LYS A 132 -12.97 9.37 -22.20
N VAL A 133 -12.29 8.23 -22.24
CA VAL A 133 -10.98 8.07 -21.58
C VAL A 133 -9.94 8.93 -22.31
N ARG A 134 -9.12 9.64 -21.56
CA ARG A 134 -8.02 10.44 -22.10
C ARG A 134 -6.68 9.74 -21.92
N PRO A 135 -5.69 10.02 -22.80
CA PRO A 135 -4.33 9.52 -22.62
C PRO A 135 -3.74 9.92 -21.26
N THR A 136 -2.81 9.11 -20.76
CA THR A 136 -2.11 9.42 -19.52
C THR A 136 -0.93 10.36 -19.77
N LYS A 137 -0.60 11.22 -18.79
CA LYS A 137 0.61 12.05 -18.84
C LYS A 137 1.80 11.22 -18.39
N ARG A 138 2.83 11.07 -19.24
CA ARG A 138 4.07 10.37 -18.90
C ARG A 138 4.96 11.26 -18.02
N VAL A 139 5.44 10.68 -16.90
CA VAL A 139 6.39 11.32 -15.99
C VAL A 139 7.40 10.26 -15.55
N TYR A 140 8.64 10.64 -15.34
CA TYR A 140 9.71 9.74 -14.91
C TYR A 140 10.11 9.99 -13.47
N ILE A 141 10.21 8.90 -12.68
CA ILE A 141 10.72 8.94 -11.31
C ILE A 141 12.05 8.18 -11.24
N PRO A 142 13.11 8.77 -10.64
CA PRO A 142 14.40 8.10 -10.53
C PRO A 142 14.31 6.89 -9.61
N LYS A 143 14.89 5.77 -10.04
CA LYS A 143 15.11 4.57 -9.23
C LYS A 143 16.43 4.68 -8.47
N SER A 144 16.59 3.91 -7.39
CA SER A 144 17.83 3.85 -6.59
C SER A 144 19.08 3.41 -7.38
N ASN A 145 18.91 2.74 -8.52
CA ASN A 145 19.97 2.29 -9.42
C ASN A 145 20.29 3.28 -10.56
N GLY A 146 19.79 4.52 -10.51
CA GLY A 146 19.99 5.54 -11.54
C GLY A 146 19.07 5.40 -12.77
N LYS A 147 18.40 4.27 -12.97
CA LYS A 147 17.38 4.12 -14.03
C LYS A 147 16.12 4.90 -13.68
N GLN A 148 15.35 5.28 -14.68
CA GLN A 148 14.07 5.97 -14.49
C GLN A 148 12.90 4.99 -14.55
N ARG A 149 11.85 5.26 -13.73
CA ARG A 149 10.58 4.54 -13.77
C ARG A 149 9.56 5.41 -14.48
N PRO A 150 9.00 4.98 -15.60
CA PRO A 150 7.91 5.69 -16.26
C PRO A 150 6.62 5.55 -15.43
N LEU A 151 5.92 6.66 -15.21
CA LEU A 151 4.58 6.70 -14.64
C LEU A 151 3.61 7.30 -15.65
N GLY A 152 2.44 6.69 -15.80
CA GLY A 152 1.32 7.26 -16.57
C GLY A 152 0.29 7.85 -15.61
N ILE A 153 0.14 9.16 -15.61
CA ILE A 153 -0.78 9.89 -14.74
C ILE A 153 -2.10 10.13 -15.46
N PRO A 154 -3.20 9.43 -15.09
CA PRO A 154 -4.52 9.68 -15.69
C PRO A 154 -5.08 11.01 -15.24
N THR A 155 -6.08 11.54 -15.97
CA THR A 155 -6.86 12.70 -15.55
C THR A 155 -7.54 12.46 -14.20
N ILE A 156 -7.92 13.52 -13.50
CA ILE A 156 -8.60 13.36 -12.20
C ILE A 156 -9.94 12.62 -12.34
N LYS A 157 -10.65 12.84 -13.46
CA LYS A 157 -11.91 12.16 -13.79
C LYS A 157 -11.69 10.66 -14.01
N ASP A 158 -10.68 10.29 -14.81
CA ASP A 158 -10.33 8.88 -15.02
C ASP A 158 -9.90 8.20 -13.73
N ARG A 159 -9.15 8.89 -12.85
CA ARG A 159 -8.81 8.34 -11.52
C ARG A 159 -10.05 8.06 -10.67
N VAL A 160 -11.06 8.94 -10.70
CA VAL A 160 -12.34 8.71 -9.99
C VAL A 160 -13.07 7.52 -10.60
N ALA A 161 -13.20 7.46 -11.92
CA ALA A 161 -13.86 6.35 -12.62
C ALA A 161 -13.16 5.01 -12.37
N GLN A 162 -11.83 5.00 -12.39
CA GLN A 162 -11.03 3.82 -12.03
C GLN A 162 -11.27 3.38 -10.57
N ALA A 163 -11.43 4.33 -9.63
CA ALA A 163 -11.74 4.01 -8.25
C ALA A 163 -13.16 3.43 -8.10
N VAL A 164 -14.15 3.98 -8.82
CA VAL A 164 -15.53 3.46 -8.87
C VAL A 164 -15.54 2.03 -9.40
N MET A 165 -14.82 1.79 -10.51
CA MET A 165 -14.71 0.46 -11.12
C MET A 165 -13.97 -0.54 -10.24
N LYS A 166 -12.88 -0.11 -9.59
CA LYS A 166 -12.15 -0.93 -8.64
C LYS A 166 -13.04 -1.41 -7.48
N ASN A 167 -13.87 -0.54 -6.92
CA ASN A 167 -14.80 -0.91 -5.85
C ASN A 167 -15.84 -1.96 -6.28
N ALA A 168 -16.21 -2.00 -7.58
CA ALA A 168 -17.10 -3.01 -8.12
C ALA A 168 -16.39 -4.34 -8.42
N LEU A 169 -15.17 -4.30 -8.95
CA LEU A 169 -14.45 -5.46 -9.45
C LEU A 169 -13.67 -6.20 -8.35
N GLU A 170 -12.98 -5.46 -7.48
CA GLU A 170 -12.08 -6.01 -6.46
C GLU A 170 -12.71 -7.06 -5.53
N PRO A 171 -13.95 -6.89 -5.00
CA PRO A 171 -14.55 -7.89 -4.12
C PRO A 171 -14.76 -9.25 -4.77
N SER A 172 -15.10 -9.27 -6.08
CA SER A 172 -15.25 -10.51 -6.83
C SER A 172 -13.91 -11.23 -7.01
N TRP A 173 -12.83 -10.50 -7.25
CA TRP A 173 -11.50 -11.09 -7.39
C TRP A 173 -10.90 -11.49 -6.04
N GLU A 174 -11.11 -10.72 -4.98
CA GLU A 174 -10.69 -11.11 -3.63
C GLU A 174 -11.33 -12.42 -3.14
N ALA A 175 -12.50 -12.79 -3.67
CA ALA A 175 -13.14 -14.08 -3.40
C ALA A 175 -12.48 -15.27 -4.12
N LYS A 176 -11.63 -15.01 -5.12
CA LYS A 176 -10.97 -16.02 -5.98
C LYS A 176 -9.47 -16.06 -5.81
N PHE A 177 -8.83 -14.91 -5.56
CA PHE A 177 -7.38 -14.78 -5.53
C PHE A 177 -6.68 -15.82 -4.66
N GLU A 178 -5.54 -16.28 -5.14
CA GLU A 178 -4.62 -17.18 -4.47
C GLU A 178 -4.25 -16.74 -3.05
N ARG A 179 -3.94 -17.73 -2.19
CA ARG A 179 -3.60 -17.49 -0.77
C ARG A 179 -2.26 -16.79 -0.60
N HIS A 180 -1.26 -17.14 -1.42
CA HIS A 180 0.13 -16.71 -1.25
C HIS A 180 0.50 -15.48 -2.09
N SER A 181 -0.48 -14.75 -2.58
CA SER A 181 -0.33 -13.46 -3.24
C SER A 181 -0.70 -12.32 -2.28
N TYR A 182 0.21 -11.34 -2.09
CA TYR A 182 0.10 -10.33 -1.04
C TYR A 182 0.09 -8.89 -1.57
N GLY A 183 0.82 -8.59 -2.65
CA GLY A 183 0.96 -7.22 -3.17
C GLY A 183 -0.35 -6.60 -3.64
N PHE A 184 -0.59 -5.33 -3.31
CA PHE A 184 -1.74 -4.51 -3.73
C PHE A 184 -3.13 -5.03 -3.30
N ARG A 185 -3.19 -6.04 -2.45
CA ARG A 185 -4.44 -6.63 -1.96
C ARG A 185 -4.88 -6.02 -0.63
N PRO A 186 -6.21 -5.85 -0.41
CA PRO A 186 -6.75 -5.26 0.82
C PRO A 186 -6.36 -6.07 2.07
N GLY A 187 -5.88 -5.36 3.10
CA GLY A 187 -5.52 -5.95 4.38
C GLY A 187 -4.26 -6.81 4.39
N ARG A 188 -3.55 -6.92 3.28
CA ARG A 188 -2.27 -7.65 3.14
C ARG A 188 -1.10 -6.69 3.04
N SER A 189 0.07 -7.14 3.51
CA SER A 189 1.29 -6.35 3.56
C SER A 189 2.52 -7.14 3.10
N CYS A 190 3.64 -6.45 2.89
CA CYS A 190 4.93 -7.11 2.64
C CYS A 190 5.36 -8.00 3.82
N HIS A 191 5.00 -7.65 5.05
CA HIS A 191 5.32 -8.46 6.21
C HIS A 191 4.59 -9.81 6.21
N ASP A 192 3.38 -9.89 5.62
CA ASP A 192 2.68 -11.17 5.43
C ASP A 192 3.47 -12.10 4.49
N ALA A 193 4.05 -11.54 3.41
CA ALA A 193 4.90 -12.29 2.48
C ALA A 193 6.21 -12.75 3.17
N ILE A 194 6.86 -11.88 3.94
CA ILE A 194 8.08 -12.22 4.69
C ILE A 194 7.81 -13.29 5.75
N GLU A 195 6.69 -13.21 6.47
CA GLU A 195 6.33 -14.25 7.44
C GLU A 195 5.98 -15.58 6.76
N GLN A 196 5.41 -15.54 5.55
CA GLN A 196 5.22 -16.75 4.74
C GLN A 196 6.56 -17.37 4.33
N CYS A 197 7.55 -16.56 3.93
CA CYS A 197 8.92 -17.04 3.67
C CYS A 197 9.50 -17.71 4.92
N HIS A 198 9.41 -17.03 6.07
CA HIS A 198 9.90 -17.57 7.35
C HIS A 198 9.22 -18.90 7.70
N ALA A 199 7.88 -18.99 7.54
CA ALA A 199 7.14 -20.22 7.82
C ALA A 199 7.53 -21.36 6.88
N ARG A 200 7.83 -21.06 5.60
CA ARG A 200 8.16 -22.05 4.58
C ARG A 200 9.61 -22.53 4.64
N LEU A 201 10.54 -21.65 5.03
CA LEU A 201 11.98 -21.89 4.97
C LEU A 201 12.62 -22.17 6.35
N ASN A 202 11.83 -22.47 7.37
CA ASN A 202 12.36 -22.91 8.66
C ASN A 202 12.69 -24.43 8.63
N LYS A 203 13.41 -24.93 9.64
CA LYS A 203 13.92 -26.29 9.75
C LYS A 203 12.85 -27.40 9.59
N GLN A 204 11.58 -27.09 9.88
CA GLN A 204 10.49 -28.07 9.76
C GLN A 204 10.07 -28.32 8.31
N CYS A 205 10.38 -27.38 7.39
CA CYS A 205 10.15 -27.51 5.96
C CYS A 205 11.44 -27.96 5.27
N LYS A 206 11.32 -28.86 4.32
CA LYS A 206 12.45 -29.46 3.61
C LYS A 206 12.92 -28.67 2.40
N ASP A 207 12.32 -27.49 2.15
CA ASP A 207 12.69 -26.67 0.99
C ASP A 207 14.07 -26.04 1.24
N GLU A 208 15.04 -26.41 0.39
CA GLU A 208 16.42 -25.92 0.46
C GLU A 208 16.79 -24.98 -0.69
N TRP A 209 15.98 -25.00 -1.76
CA TRP A 209 16.25 -24.23 -2.96
C TRP A 209 15.13 -23.24 -3.25
N VAL A 210 15.53 -22.09 -3.77
CA VAL A 210 14.63 -20.95 -4.06
C VAL A 210 14.93 -20.44 -5.46
N LEU A 211 13.87 -20.29 -6.25
CA LEU A 211 13.86 -19.42 -7.42
C LEU A 211 13.42 -18.03 -6.95
N ASP A 212 14.34 -17.07 -6.95
CA ASP A 212 14.07 -15.63 -6.75
C ASP A 212 13.83 -15.03 -8.14
N ALA A 213 12.59 -14.67 -8.43
CA ALA A 213 12.14 -14.32 -9.78
C ALA A 213 11.54 -12.91 -9.86
N ASP A 214 12.00 -12.15 -10.86
CA ASP A 214 11.49 -10.82 -11.22
C ASP A 214 10.88 -10.89 -12.62
N ILE A 215 9.71 -10.27 -12.82
CA ILE A 215 9.06 -10.20 -14.13
C ILE A 215 9.52 -8.93 -14.84
N ARG A 216 10.00 -9.08 -16.08
CA ARG A 216 10.50 -7.97 -16.88
C ARG A 216 9.39 -7.02 -17.26
N GLY A 217 9.42 -5.79 -16.67
CA GLY A 217 8.46 -4.74 -17.01
C GLY A 217 7.00 -5.17 -16.90
N ALA A 218 6.62 -5.89 -15.83
CA ALA A 218 5.30 -6.50 -15.68
C ALA A 218 4.14 -5.56 -16.03
N PHE A 219 4.15 -4.33 -15.47
CA PHE A 219 3.07 -3.37 -15.74
C PHE A 219 3.03 -2.84 -17.18
N ASP A 220 4.16 -2.88 -17.90
CA ASP A 220 4.27 -2.32 -19.24
C ASP A 220 3.99 -3.37 -20.34
N ASN A 221 4.06 -4.69 -20.00
CA ASN A 221 4.03 -5.77 -20.99
C ASN A 221 2.79 -6.67 -20.90
N ILE A 222 1.98 -6.63 -19.83
CA ILE A 222 0.79 -7.50 -19.70
C ILE A 222 -0.12 -7.37 -20.92
N SER A 223 -0.49 -8.51 -21.54
CA SER A 223 -1.41 -8.56 -22.67
C SER A 223 -2.79 -7.98 -22.31
N HIS A 224 -3.24 -7.00 -23.09
CA HIS A 224 -4.59 -6.44 -22.98
C HIS A 224 -5.67 -7.50 -23.21
N GLU A 225 -5.46 -8.38 -24.18
CA GLU A 225 -6.40 -9.45 -24.52
C GLU A 225 -6.52 -10.44 -23.36
N PHE A 226 -5.38 -10.80 -22.74
CA PHE A 226 -5.39 -11.67 -21.59
C PHE A 226 -6.19 -11.07 -20.41
N ILE A 227 -5.95 -9.79 -20.08
CA ILE A 227 -6.72 -9.10 -19.03
C ILE A 227 -8.22 -9.12 -19.35
N LEU A 228 -8.60 -8.76 -20.58
CA LEU A 228 -10.00 -8.71 -21.01
C LEU A 228 -10.66 -10.08 -21.03
N LYS A 229 -9.92 -11.14 -21.37
CA LYS A 229 -10.37 -12.53 -21.29
C LYS A 229 -10.56 -12.95 -19.82
N ALA A 230 -9.61 -12.64 -18.95
CA ALA A 230 -9.65 -13.00 -17.53
C ALA A 230 -10.81 -12.34 -16.76
N ILE A 231 -11.08 -11.04 -17.01
CA ILE A 231 -12.22 -10.36 -16.38
C ILE A 231 -13.57 -10.85 -16.92
N GLY A 232 -13.61 -11.37 -18.14
CA GLY A 232 -14.84 -11.86 -18.78
C GLY A 232 -15.86 -10.75 -19.08
N GLU A 233 -17.12 -11.14 -19.29
CA GLU A 233 -18.21 -10.20 -19.59
C GLU A 233 -18.79 -9.63 -18.28
N ILE A 234 -18.27 -8.49 -17.89
CA ILE A 234 -18.69 -7.74 -16.69
C ILE A 234 -19.17 -6.33 -17.04
N PRO A 235 -20.03 -5.71 -16.22
CA PRO A 235 -20.38 -4.31 -16.37
C PRO A 235 -19.13 -3.42 -16.29
N GLY A 236 -18.96 -2.51 -17.25
CA GLY A 236 -17.82 -1.60 -17.33
C GLY A 236 -16.57 -2.20 -18.00
N ARG A 237 -16.65 -3.39 -18.60
CA ARG A 237 -15.55 -4.02 -19.34
C ARG A 237 -14.99 -3.12 -20.45
N GLU A 238 -15.88 -2.45 -21.19
CA GLU A 238 -15.48 -1.55 -22.28
C GLU A 238 -14.67 -0.34 -21.77
N LEU A 239 -15.01 0.17 -20.59
CA LEU A 239 -14.24 1.25 -19.96
C LEU A 239 -12.82 0.78 -19.55
N ILE A 240 -12.69 -0.45 -19.05
CA ILE A 240 -11.37 -1.05 -18.80
C ILE A 240 -10.57 -1.16 -20.10
N LYS A 241 -11.19 -1.63 -21.19
CA LYS A 241 -10.57 -1.72 -22.51
C LYS A 241 -10.07 -0.35 -23.01
N GLN A 242 -10.87 0.72 -22.81
CA GLN A 242 -10.47 2.08 -23.16
C GLN A 242 -9.26 2.54 -22.32
N TRP A 243 -9.22 2.28 -21.01
CA TRP A 243 -8.05 2.65 -20.20
C TRP A 243 -6.78 1.90 -20.60
N LEU A 244 -6.89 0.63 -20.98
CA LEU A 244 -5.76 -0.15 -21.46
C LEU A 244 -5.21 0.42 -22.79
N LYS A 245 -6.10 0.88 -23.69
CA LYS A 245 -5.77 1.44 -25.01
C LYS A 245 -5.60 2.96 -25.04
N ALA A 246 -5.71 3.64 -23.88
CA ALA A 246 -5.73 5.10 -23.82
C ALA A 246 -4.46 5.79 -24.35
N GLY A 247 -3.34 5.08 -24.39
CA GLY A 247 -2.05 5.67 -24.74
C GLY A 247 -1.50 6.61 -23.67
N TYR A 248 -0.40 7.26 -24.00
CA TYR A 248 0.19 8.29 -23.14
C TYR A 248 0.76 9.43 -23.97
N VAL A 249 0.87 10.59 -23.32
CA VAL A 249 1.49 11.78 -23.90
C VAL A 249 2.81 12.04 -23.16
N GLU A 250 3.89 12.13 -23.95
CA GLU A 250 5.24 12.45 -23.49
C GLU A 250 5.80 13.60 -24.32
N SER A 251 6.28 14.67 -23.67
CA SER A 251 6.80 15.85 -24.37
C SER A 251 5.87 16.36 -25.48
N GLN A 252 4.56 16.36 -25.23
CA GLN A 252 3.48 16.75 -26.16
C GLN A 252 3.24 15.79 -27.36
N VAL A 253 3.94 14.66 -27.42
CA VAL A 253 3.76 13.62 -28.44
C VAL A 253 2.89 12.51 -27.86
N PHE A 254 1.88 12.09 -28.63
CA PHE A 254 1.03 10.96 -28.29
C PHE A 254 1.69 9.64 -28.68
N HIS A 255 1.63 8.67 -27.79
CA HIS A 255 2.11 7.30 -27.98
C HIS A 255 0.99 6.32 -27.70
N GLU A 256 0.76 5.41 -28.63
CA GLU A 256 -0.21 4.34 -28.48
C GLU A 256 0.31 3.26 -27.52
N THR A 257 -0.59 2.60 -26.77
CA THR A 257 -0.27 1.46 -25.92
C THR A 257 -0.87 0.19 -26.50
N LYS A 258 -0.02 -0.79 -26.84
CA LYS A 258 -0.42 -2.13 -27.36
C LYS A 258 -0.47 -3.17 -26.26
N SER A 259 0.22 -2.94 -25.16
CA SER A 259 0.31 -3.81 -23.97
C SER A 259 0.43 -3.00 -22.70
N GLY A 260 0.30 -3.64 -21.57
CA GLY A 260 0.52 -3.07 -20.25
C GLY A 260 -0.66 -2.32 -19.65
N THR A 261 -0.47 -1.91 -18.41
CA THR A 261 -1.40 -1.07 -17.67
C THR A 261 -0.66 0.19 -17.20
N PRO A 262 -1.26 1.39 -17.28
CA PRO A 262 -0.57 2.63 -16.89
C PRO A 262 -0.07 2.55 -15.44
N GLN A 263 1.24 2.63 -15.22
CA GLN A 263 1.81 2.74 -13.87
C GLN A 263 1.41 4.09 -13.25
N GLY A 264 0.41 4.09 -12.36
CA GLY A 264 -0.16 5.29 -11.74
C GLY A 264 -1.69 5.33 -11.80
N GLY A 265 -2.32 4.45 -12.56
CA GLY A 265 -3.77 4.23 -12.53
C GLY A 265 -4.21 3.55 -11.22
N ILE A 266 -5.36 3.96 -10.68
CA ILE A 266 -5.91 3.40 -9.43
C ILE A 266 -6.32 1.92 -9.60
N ILE A 267 -6.76 1.52 -10.79
CA ILE A 267 -7.19 0.15 -11.09
C ILE A 267 -6.04 -0.75 -11.54
N SER A 268 -4.93 -0.20 -12.05
CA SER A 268 -3.82 -0.95 -12.66
C SER A 268 -3.23 -2.04 -11.74
N PRO A 269 -3.03 -1.81 -10.43
CA PRO A 269 -2.56 -2.87 -9.53
C PRO A 269 -3.52 -4.07 -9.41
N LEU A 270 -4.83 -3.82 -9.48
CA LEU A 270 -5.83 -4.89 -9.49
C LEU A 270 -5.76 -5.69 -10.79
N LEU A 271 -5.68 -5.00 -11.94
CA LEU A 271 -5.57 -5.67 -13.25
C LEU A 271 -4.29 -6.49 -13.37
N ALA A 272 -3.16 -5.99 -12.84
CA ALA A 272 -1.92 -6.75 -12.77
C ALA A 272 -2.06 -8.01 -11.89
N ASN A 273 -2.71 -7.90 -10.73
CA ASN A 273 -2.98 -9.07 -9.89
C ASN A 273 -3.90 -10.08 -10.58
N ILE A 274 -4.89 -9.63 -11.36
CA ILE A 274 -5.78 -10.48 -12.16
C ILE A 274 -4.98 -11.26 -13.23
N ALA A 275 -4.06 -10.59 -13.92
CA ALA A 275 -3.23 -11.23 -14.94
C ALA A 275 -2.25 -12.24 -14.34
N LEU A 276 -1.77 -12.00 -13.12
CA LEU A 276 -0.80 -12.85 -12.43
C LEU A 276 -1.45 -13.88 -11.48
N ASP A 277 -2.78 -13.98 -11.47
CA ASP A 277 -3.48 -15.00 -10.69
C ASP A 277 -3.38 -16.36 -11.39
N GLY A 278 -3.17 -17.43 -10.62
CA GLY A 278 -3.13 -18.79 -11.13
C GLY A 278 -1.77 -19.50 -11.04
N ILE A 279 -0.68 -18.84 -10.63
CA ILE A 279 0.63 -19.50 -10.43
C ILE A 279 0.56 -20.53 -9.28
N ASP A 280 -0.08 -20.17 -8.17
CA ASP A 280 -0.25 -21.08 -7.02
C ASP A 280 -1.07 -22.32 -7.40
N HIS A 281 -2.08 -22.15 -8.27
CA HIS A 281 -2.84 -23.26 -8.85
C HIS A 281 -2.01 -24.13 -9.80
N LEU A 282 -1.21 -23.52 -10.67
CA LEU A 282 -0.30 -24.25 -11.56
C LEU A 282 0.66 -25.12 -10.73
N LEU A 283 1.29 -24.54 -9.73
CA LEU A 283 2.26 -25.22 -8.87
C LEU A 283 1.61 -26.31 -7.99
N ALA A 284 0.35 -26.14 -7.59
CA ALA A 284 -0.39 -27.12 -6.83
C ALA A 284 -0.67 -28.43 -7.63
N GLY A 285 -0.60 -28.37 -8.98
CA GLY A 285 -0.67 -29.54 -9.84
C GLY A 285 0.51 -30.50 -9.64
N PHE A 286 1.64 -30.00 -9.13
CA PHE A 286 2.83 -30.80 -8.86
C PHE A 286 2.87 -31.18 -7.37
N TYR A 287 2.71 -32.46 -7.08
CA TYR A 287 2.70 -32.98 -5.71
C TYR A 287 3.63 -34.19 -5.56
N LYS A 288 4.09 -34.39 -4.33
CA LYS A 288 4.78 -35.60 -3.89
C LYS A 288 3.90 -36.33 -2.87
N VAL A 289 3.94 -37.65 -2.92
CA VAL A 289 3.22 -38.49 -1.97
C VAL A 289 4.20 -38.90 -0.87
N ARG A 290 3.91 -38.48 0.37
CA ARG A 290 4.66 -38.93 1.55
C ARG A 290 3.85 -39.99 2.28
N ILE A 291 4.51 -41.08 2.59
CA ILE A 291 3.93 -42.20 3.32
C ILE A 291 4.37 -42.09 4.77
N TYR A 292 3.41 -41.97 5.67
CA TYR A 292 3.66 -41.98 7.12
C TYR A 292 3.28 -43.33 7.69
N TYR A 293 4.20 -43.90 8.44
CA TYR A 293 3.97 -45.13 9.18
C TYR A 293 3.73 -44.76 10.64
N SER A 294 2.54 -44.96 11.15
CA SER A 294 2.23 -44.79 12.55
C SER A 294 2.03 -46.18 13.21
N THR A 295 2.71 -46.43 14.30
CA THR A 295 2.47 -47.60 15.14
C THR A 295 1.60 -47.14 16.32
N PRO A 296 0.28 -47.27 16.26
CA PRO A 296 -0.55 -47.00 17.43
C PRO A 296 -0.25 -48.01 18.54
N LYS A 297 -0.53 -47.62 19.79
CA LYS A 297 -0.42 -48.52 20.99
C LYS A 297 -1.13 -49.87 20.83
N ALA A 298 -2.01 -50.01 19.83
CA ALA A 298 -2.70 -51.26 19.46
C ALA A 298 -2.09 -51.89 18.22
N LYS A 299 -0.87 -52.38 18.27
CA LYS A 299 -0.18 -53.40 17.42
C LYS A 299 -0.47 -53.48 15.89
N ARG A 300 -1.26 -52.58 15.28
CA ARG A 300 -1.47 -52.55 13.81
C ARG A 300 -0.83 -51.30 13.23
N GLN A 301 0.17 -51.51 12.36
CA GLN A 301 0.81 -50.44 11.59
C GLN A 301 -0.20 -49.82 10.64
N ARG A 302 -0.50 -48.50 10.82
CA ARG A 302 -1.33 -47.74 9.89
C ARG A 302 -0.46 -46.95 8.95
N THR A 303 -0.68 -47.11 7.67
CA THR A 303 0.00 -46.37 6.61
C THR A 303 -0.92 -45.25 6.16
N THR A 304 -0.48 -43.98 6.31
CA THR A 304 -1.23 -42.82 5.82
C THR A 304 -0.45 -42.20 4.66
N LYS A 305 -1.07 -42.12 3.49
CA LYS A 305 -0.54 -41.42 2.31
C LYS A 305 -1.00 -39.96 2.36
N GLN A 306 -0.07 -39.02 2.35
CA GLN A 306 -0.40 -37.60 2.27
C GLN A 306 0.18 -36.98 1.00
N LYS A 307 -0.68 -36.30 0.23
CA LYS A 307 -0.24 -35.47 -0.90
C LYS A 307 0.30 -34.15 -0.34
N LEU A 308 1.56 -33.85 -0.63
CA LEU A 308 2.21 -32.60 -0.27
C LEU A 308 2.55 -31.83 -1.54
N SER A 309 2.35 -30.52 -1.55
CA SER A 309 2.80 -29.68 -2.67
C SER A 309 4.31 -29.82 -2.84
N ARG A 310 4.77 -30.03 -4.09
CA ARG A 310 6.18 -30.13 -4.44
C ARG A 310 6.87 -28.76 -4.31
N TYR A 311 6.12 -27.70 -4.63
CA TYR A 311 6.61 -26.33 -4.62
C TYR A 311 5.93 -25.48 -3.54
N GLY A 312 6.66 -24.53 -2.97
CA GLY A 312 6.12 -23.42 -2.25
C GLY A 312 6.06 -22.17 -3.15
N PHE A 313 5.11 -21.28 -2.91
CA PHE A 313 4.93 -20.07 -3.71
C PHE A 313 4.65 -18.86 -2.81
N ILE A 314 5.29 -17.73 -3.09
CA ILE A 314 5.03 -16.46 -2.39
C ILE A 314 5.20 -15.33 -3.40
N ARG A 315 4.16 -14.51 -3.60
CA ARG A 315 4.17 -13.41 -4.55
C ARG A 315 3.82 -12.08 -3.88
N TYR A 316 4.56 -11.06 -4.22
CA TYR A 316 4.24 -9.68 -3.87
C TYR A 316 4.28 -8.80 -5.12
N ALA A 317 3.14 -8.57 -5.75
CA ALA A 317 3.01 -7.91 -7.05
C ALA A 317 3.73 -8.69 -8.17
N ASP A 318 4.76 -8.09 -8.75
CA ASP A 318 5.62 -8.64 -9.80
C ASP A 318 6.82 -9.43 -9.25
N ASP A 319 7.21 -9.23 -8.00
CA ASP A 319 8.25 -10.01 -7.32
C ASP A 319 7.66 -11.32 -6.77
N PHE A 320 8.25 -12.47 -7.10
CA PHE A 320 7.81 -13.74 -6.52
C PHE A 320 8.95 -14.73 -6.29
N ILE A 321 8.73 -15.65 -5.38
CA ILE A 321 9.64 -16.76 -5.11
C ILE A 321 8.93 -18.09 -5.22
N VAL A 322 9.63 -19.09 -5.75
CA VAL A 322 9.23 -20.50 -5.73
C VAL A 322 10.26 -21.27 -4.91
N THR A 323 9.80 -22.13 -4.00
CA THR A 323 10.69 -22.93 -3.16
C THR A 323 10.50 -24.41 -3.44
N ALA A 324 11.57 -25.20 -3.36
CA ALA A 324 11.53 -26.65 -3.52
C ALA A 324 12.62 -27.33 -2.67
N GLU A 325 12.53 -28.67 -2.57
CA GLU A 325 13.46 -29.50 -1.81
C GLU A 325 14.81 -29.64 -2.54
N THR A 326 14.80 -29.72 -3.90
CA THR A 326 15.99 -29.94 -4.71
C THR A 326 16.19 -28.84 -5.77
N LYS A 327 17.42 -28.74 -6.28
CA LYS A 327 17.77 -27.79 -7.35
C LYS A 327 17.09 -28.18 -8.67
N GLU A 328 17.07 -29.47 -8.95
CA GLU A 328 16.47 -30.04 -10.14
C GLU A 328 14.96 -29.74 -10.21
N ASP A 329 14.26 -29.77 -9.08
CA ASP A 329 12.86 -29.34 -8.99
C ASP A 329 12.70 -27.88 -9.43
N ILE A 330 13.58 -26.98 -8.93
CA ILE A 330 13.54 -25.56 -9.28
C ILE A 330 13.88 -25.34 -10.76
N GLU A 331 14.92 -26.00 -11.27
CA GLU A 331 15.33 -25.87 -12.66
C GLU A 331 14.23 -26.42 -13.61
N GLY A 332 13.59 -27.54 -13.23
CA GLY A 332 12.51 -28.16 -14.01
C GLY A 332 11.23 -27.35 -14.10
N ILE A 333 10.93 -26.47 -13.11
CA ILE A 333 9.71 -25.64 -13.15
C ILE A 333 9.89 -24.34 -13.96
N ILE A 334 11.13 -23.86 -14.17
CA ILE A 334 11.41 -22.62 -14.89
C ILE A 334 10.82 -22.59 -16.31
N PRO A 335 10.97 -23.61 -17.16
CA PRO A 335 10.38 -23.63 -18.50
C PRO A 335 8.84 -23.51 -18.45
N ILE A 336 8.20 -24.17 -17.50
CA ILE A 336 6.75 -24.16 -17.31
C ILE A 336 6.27 -22.77 -16.90
N LEU A 337 7.00 -22.12 -16.00
CA LEU A 337 6.72 -20.72 -15.58
C LEU A 337 6.94 -19.74 -16.74
N LYS A 338 7.99 -19.93 -17.56
CA LYS A 338 8.23 -19.12 -18.77
C LYS A 338 7.05 -19.22 -19.74
N GLN A 339 6.59 -20.44 -20.02
CA GLN A 339 5.42 -20.68 -20.89
C GLN A 339 4.16 -20.03 -20.32
N TRP A 340 3.89 -20.21 -19.02
CA TRP A 340 2.74 -19.64 -18.34
C TRP A 340 2.75 -18.09 -18.37
N LEU A 341 3.91 -17.46 -18.22
CA LEU A 341 4.08 -16.01 -18.34
C LEU A 341 3.90 -15.54 -19.78
N ALA A 342 4.44 -16.27 -20.77
CA ALA A 342 4.33 -15.94 -22.19
C ALA A 342 2.87 -15.83 -22.67
N GLU A 343 1.97 -16.70 -22.18
CA GLU A 343 0.53 -16.61 -22.45
C GLU A 343 -0.09 -15.26 -22.03
N ARG A 344 0.56 -14.56 -21.10
CA ARG A 344 0.17 -13.27 -20.54
C ARG A 344 0.91 -12.08 -21.15
N GLY A 345 1.78 -12.35 -22.15
CA GLY A 345 2.68 -11.37 -22.73
C GLY A 345 3.83 -10.96 -21.81
N LEU A 346 4.18 -11.83 -20.85
CA LEU A 346 5.19 -11.55 -19.83
C LEU A 346 6.40 -12.47 -19.97
N GLU A 347 7.56 -12.00 -19.51
CA GLU A 347 8.82 -12.72 -19.50
C GLU A 347 9.51 -12.61 -18.14
N LEU A 348 10.25 -13.65 -17.75
CA LEU A 348 11.18 -13.56 -16.62
C LEU A 348 12.34 -12.65 -16.96
N ASN A 349 12.76 -11.86 -16.00
CA ASN A 349 13.98 -11.04 -16.11
C ASN A 349 15.18 -11.93 -15.80
N GLU A 350 15.89 -12.39 -16.82
CA GLU A 350 17.01 -13.33 -16.69
C GLU A 350 18.18 -12.75 -15.86
N GLU A 351 18.42 -11.42 -15.92
CA GLU A 351 19.47 -10.77 -15.13
C GLU A 351 19.20 -10.76 -13.62
N LYS A 352 17.93 -10.86 -13.23
CA LYS A 352 17.49 -10.77 -11.82
C LYS A 352 16.87 -12.06 -11.29
N THR A 353 16.64 -13.05 -12.16
CA THR A 353 16.09 -14.33 -11.75
C THR A 353 17.24 -15.26 -11.39
N ASN A 354 17.27 -15.70 -10.13
CA ASN A 354 18.36 -16.50 -9.59
C ASN A 354 17.83 -17.77 -8.92
N VAL A 355 18.55 -18.87 -9.14
CA VAL A 355 18.37 -20.11 -8.36
C VAL A 355 19.40 -20.12 -7.26
N VAL A 356 18.96 -20.07 -6.01
CA VAL A 356 19.85 -19.95 -4.85
C VAL A 356 19.52 -20.98 -3.78
N ARG A 357 20.53 -21.43 -3.05
CA ARG A 357 20.33 -22.25 -1.86
C ARG A 357 19.95 -21.35 -0.69
N VAL A 358 18.98 -21.78 0.13
CA VAL A 358 18.48 -20.99 1.26
C VAL A 358 19.59 -20.64 2.27
N GLU A 359 20.61 -21.49 2.39
CA GLU A 359 21.79 -21.24 3.25
C GLU A 359 22.64 -20.06 2.77
N ASP A 360 22.75 -19.83 1.44
CA ASP A 360 23.45 -18.68 0.88
C ASP A 360 22.67 -17.38 1.06
N GLY A 361 21.34 -17.51 1.11
CA GLY A 361 20.40 -16.44 1.32
C GLY A 361 20.10 -15.63 0.06
N PHE A 362 18.91 -15.07 0.00
CA PHE A 362 18.40 -14.21 -1.09
C PHE A 362 17.75 -12.95 -0.54
N ASN A 363 17.52 -11.98 -1.43
CA ASN A 363 16.95 -10.70 -1.08
C ASN A 363 15.48 -10.62 -1.52
N PHE A 364 14.55 -10.41 -0.59
CA PHE A 364 13.13 -10.25 -0.91
C PHE A 364 12.50 -9.14 -0.09
N LEU A 365 11.79 -8.21 -0.73
CA LEU A 365 11.06 -7.09 -0.11
C LEU A 365 11.87 -6.31 0.94
N GLY A 366 13.14 -6.05 0.67
CA GLY A 366 14.02 -5.28 1.56
C GLY A 366 14.65 -6.09 2.69
N PHE A 367 14.36 -7.38 2.79
CA PHE A 367 15.01 -8.30 3.72
C PHE A 367 15.97 -9.25 2.99
N LYS A 368 17.09 -9.58 3.62
CA LYS A 368 17.87 -10.78 3.31
C LYS A 368 17.28 -11.94 4.09
N ILE A 369 16.85 -12.98 3.38
CA ILE A 369 16.30 -14.22 3.95
C ILE A 369 17.38 -15.29 3.83
N GLN A 370 17.76 -15.91 4.92
CA GLN A 370 18.85 -16.89 4.95
C GLN A 370 18.58 -17.93 6.04
N GLN A 371 18.83 -19.19 5.76
CA GLN A 371 18.82 -20.22 6.79
C GLN A 371 20.22 -20.33 7.42
N PHE A 372 20.26 -20.32 8.74
CA PHE A 372 21.48 -20.50 9.50
C PHE A 372 21.23 -21.47 10.66
N ARG A 373 21.96 -22.57 10.69
CA ARG A 373 21.81 -23.66 11.70
C ARG A 373 20.34 -24.10 11.87
N GLY A 374 19.61 -24.23 10.75
CA GLY A 374 18.22 -24.63 10.71
C GLY A 374 17.19 -23.54 11.10
N SER A 375 17.63 -22.33 11.44
CA SER A 375 16.73 -21.19 11.71
C SER A 375 16.67 -20.28 10.50
N CYS A 376 15.46 -19.91 10.07
CA CYS A 376 15.28 -18.92 9.02
C CYS A 376 15.44 -17.51 9.59
N LEU A 377 16.45 -16.79 9.13
CA LEU A 377 16.73 -15.40 9.52
C LEU A 377 16.16 -14.45 8.47
N THR A 378 15.48 -13.41 8.92
CA THR A 378 14.98 -12.32 8.09
C THR A 378 15.67 -11.03 8.56
N ILE A 379 16.70 -10.59 7.82
CA ILE A 379 17.61 -9.51 8.25
C ILE A 379 17.43 -8.32 7.29
N PRO A 380 17.52 -7.05 7.74
CA PRO A 380 17.54 -5.90 6.84
C PRO A 380 18.66 -6.03 5.79
N GLN A 381 18.36 -5.80 4.50
CA GLN A 381 19.36 -5.84 3.43
C GLN A 381 20.47 -4.81 3.65
N LYS A 382 21.73 -5.19 3.41
CA LYS A 382 22.90 -4.31 3.59
C LYS A 382 22.79 -3.03 2.77
N GLU A 383 22.30 -3.12 1.54
CA GLU A 383 22.12 -1.99 0.62
C GLU A 383 21.10 -0.99 1.16
N LYS A 384 20.00 -1.49 1.74
CA LYS A 384 18.97 -0.65 2.37
C LYS A 384 19.50 0.06 3.62
N VAL A 385 20.31 -0.62 4.43
CA VAL A 385 20.98 -0.03 5.60
C VAL A 385 21.97 1.05 5.16
N LYS A 386 22.79 0.78 4.14
CA LYS A 386 23.74 1.77 3.59
C LYS A 386 23.01 3.01 3.05
N ALA A 387 21.96 2.81 2.25
CA ALA A 387 21.16 3.89 1.69
C ALA A 387 20.52 4.76 2.80
N PHE A 388 19.94 4.13 3.81
CA PHE A 388 19.37 4.82 4.97
C PHE A 388 20.39 5.69 5.71
N LEU A 389 21.56 5.15 6.01
CA LEU A 389 22.63 5.91 6.65
C LEU A 389 23.18 7.02 5.76
N GLN A 390 23.18 6.83 4.44
CA GLN A 390 23.63 7.82 3.48
C GLN A 390 22.65 8.98 3.36
N GLU A 391 21.36 8.72 3.37
CA GLU A 391 20.29 9.74 3.41
C GLU A 391 20.46 10.66 4.64
N ILE A 392 20.70 10.09 5.83
CA ILE A 392 20.97 10.85 7.05
C ILE A 392 22.23 11.73 6.89
N ARG A 393 23.32 11.18 6.31
CA ARG A 393 24.56 11.95 6.06
C ARG A 393 24.35 13.11 5.11
N TYR A 394 23.64 12.88 4.00
CA TYR A 394 23.36 13.94 3.02
C TYR A 394 22.50 15.04 3.63
N TRP A 395 21.45 14.67 4.35
CA TRP A 395 20.58 15.66 4.98
C TRP A 395 21.35 16.52 5.98
N LEU A 396 22.14 15.93 6.87
CA LEU A 396 22.95 16.65 7.86
C LEU A 396 24.03 17.53 7.20
N LYS A 397 24.61 17.08 6.09
CA LYS A 397 25.58 17.87 5.32
C LYS A 397 24.93 19.11 4.70
N ALA A 398 23.74 18.97 4.15
CA ALA A 398 22.96 20.08 3.59
C ALA A 398 22.42 21.06 4.67
N HIS A 399 22.21 20.58 5.90
CA HIS A 399 21.58 21.34 7.00
C HIS A 399 22.56 21.61 8.16
N LYS A 400 23.76 22.11 7.86
CA LYS A 400 24.81 22.39 8.87
C LYS A 400 24.38 23.41 9.93
N HIS A 401 23.57 24.40 9.55
CA HIS A 401 23.16 25.50 10.44
C HIS A 401 21.85 25.23 11.22
N THR A 402 21.22 24.09 10.99
CA THR A 402 19.96 23.71 11.63
C THR A 402 20.13 23.52 13.15
N SER A 403 19.11 23.90 13.93
CA SER A 403 19.11 23.70 15.39
C SER A 403 19.12 22.21 15.75
N GLN A 404 19.65 21.90 16.93
CA GLN A 404 19.71 20.53 17.47
C GLN A 404 18.29 19.92 17.61
N GLU A 405 17.33 20.72 18.04
CA GLU A 405 15.92 20.34 18.11
C GLU A 405 15.35 19.98 16.75
N ALA A 406 15.60 20.79 15.72
CA ALA A 406 15.11 20.52 14.37
C ALA A 406 15.73 19.25 13.77
N VAL A 407 17.01 18.96 14.07
CA VAL A 407 17.66 17.69 13.71
C VAL A 407 16.91 16.50 14.33
N ILE A 408 16.61 16.56 15.61
CA ILE A 408 15.89 15.50 16.33
C ILE A 408 14.46 15.35 15.78
N LYS A 409 13.77 16.46 15.54
CA LYS A 409 12.42 16.47 14.99
C LYS A 409 12.35 15.86 13.59
N TYR A 410 13.37 16.07 12.76
CA TYR A 410 13.46 15.49 11.42
C TYR A 410 13.86 14.01 11.44
N LEU A 411 14.90 13.64 12.18
CA LEU A 411 15.46 12.29 12.13
C LEU A 411 14.60 11.26 12.88
N ASN A 412 13.98 11.62 14.00
CA ASN A 412 13.24 10.64 14.81
C ASN A 412 12.10 9.93 14.05
N PRO A 413 11.25 10.61 13.25
CA PRO A 413 10.25 9.94 12.43
C PRO A 413 10.86 8.96 11.41
N ILE A 414 11.97 9.33 10.78
CA ILE A 414 12.66 8.51 9.77
C ILE A 414 13.26 7.27 10.42
N ILE A 415 13.96 7.43 11.56
CA ILE A 415 14.56 6.31 12.32
C ILE A 415 13.46 5.36 12.82
N ARG A 416 12.38 5.89 13.37
CA ARG A 416 11.23 5.07 13.80
C ARG A 416 10.56 4.34 12.63
N GLY A 417 10.43 5.00 11.49
CA GLY A 417 9.87 4.40 10.26
C GLY A 417 10.70 3.18 9.83
N PHE A 418 12.03 3.33 9.77
CA PHE A 418 12.95 2.23 9.49
C PHE A 418 12.81 1.10 10.52
N GLY A 419 12.83 1.42 11.79
CA GLY A 419 12.68 0.45 12.87
C GLY A 419 11.36 -0.29 12.85
N ASN A 420 10.25 0.40 12.64
CA ASN A 420 8.90 -0.19 12.55
C ASN A 420 8.75 -1.14 11.35
N TYR A 421 9.43 -0.85 10.23
CA TYR A 421 9.45 -1.76 9.08
C TYR A 421 10.20 -3.05 9.39
N TYR A 422 11.37 -2.95 10.02
CA TYR A 422 12.25 -4.09 10.24
C TYR A 422 12.08 -4.80 11.61
N LYS A 423 11.25 -4.28 12.52
CA LYS A 423 11.03 -4.89 13.84
C LYS A 423 10.44 -6.30 13.79
N HIS A 424 9.87 -6.70 12.66
CA HIS A 424 9.29 -8.03 12.46
C HIS A 424 10.32 -9.09 12.04
N GLY A 425 11.57 -8.68 11.82
CA GLY A 425 12.67 -9.59 11.45
C GLY A 425 13.74 -9.73 12.53
N THR A 426 14.80 -10.48 12.21
CA THR A 426 15.97 -10.69 13.07
C THR A 426 16.91 -9.48 13.01
N SER A 427 16.47 -8.32 13.55
CA SER A 427 17.06 -7.01 13.24
C SER A 427 17.91 -6.39 14.36
N LYS A 428 17.96 -6.97 15.57
CA LYS A 428 18.63 -6.35 16.72
C LYS A 428 20.10 -6.00 16.48
N GLN A 429 20.89 -6.90 15.90
CA GLN A 429 22.29 -6.62 15.61
C GLN A 429 22.44 -5.47 14.61
N VAL A 430 21.59 -5.45 13.58
CA VAL A 430 21.59 -4.37 12.58
C VAL A 430 21.14 -3.05 13.21
N PHE A 431 20.17 -3.06 14.12
CA PHE A 431 19.72 -1.88 14.86
C PHE A 431 20.86 -1.30 15.72
N SER A 432 21.59 -2.15 16.43
CA SER A 432 22.78 -1.73 17.19
C SER A 432 23.83 -1.08 16.30
N TYR A 433 24.12 -1.69 15.15
CA TYR A 433 25.04 -1.16 14.17
C TYR A 433 24.59 0.23 13.67
N ILE A 434 23.31 0.35 13.29
CA ILE A 434 22.75 1.63 12.79
C ILE A 434 22.83 2.71 13.86
N ASP A 435 22.44 2.41 15.11
CA ASP A 435 22.52 3.36 16.22
C ASP A 435 23.96 3.87 16.42
N SER A 436 24.95 2.97 16.34
CA SER A 436 26.36 3.35 16.45
C SER A 436 26.81 4.25 15.28
N GLN A 437 26.33 3.97 14.06
CA GLN A 437 26.65 4.79 12.89
C GLN A 437 25.96 6.17 12.97
N ILE A 438 24.71 6.24 13.38
CA ILE A 438 23.98 7.52 13.58
C ILE A 438 24.70 8.35 14.63
N TRP A 439 25.12 7.74 15.74
CA TRP A 439 25.90 8.45 16.75
C TRP A 439 27.20 9.04 16.17
N LYS A 440 27.97 8.26 15.39
CA LYS A 440 29.21 8.73 14.72
C LYS A 440 28.94 9.87 13.72
N ILE A 441 27.84 9.80 12.97
CA ILE A 441 27.45 10.83 12.01
C ILE A 441 27.10 12.12 12.74
N LEU A 442 26.31 12.05 13.80
CA LEU A 442 25.91 13.20 14.62
C LEU A 442 27.11 13.81 15.35
N TRP A 443 28.04 12.99 15.82
CA TRP A 443 29.27 13.47 16.43
C TRP A 443 30.12 14.29 15.43
N LYS A 444 30.35 13.77 14.23
CA LYS A 444 31.06 14.50 13.17
C LYS A 444 30.35 15.79 12.80
N TRP A 445 29.03 15.76 12.68
CA TRP A 445 28.23 16.97 12.42
C TRP A 445 28.36 18.00 13.54
N SER A 446 28.32 17.57 14.80
CA SER A 446 28.49 18.47 15.96
C SER A 446 29.88 19.14 15.99
N LEU A 447 30.93 18.38 15.71
CA LEU A 447 32.30 18.90 15.60
C LEU A 447 32.46 19.90 14.45
N SER A 448 31.90 19.61 13.28
CA SER A 448 32.00 20.47 12.10
C SER A 448 31.33 21.83 12.26
N ARG A 449 30.45 21.99 13.24
CA ARG A 449 29.79 23.26 13.57
C ARG A 449 30.62 24.19 14.45
N HIS A 450 31.58 23.65 15.14
CA HIS A 450 32.39 24.38 16.13
C HIS A 450 33.88 23.99 15.99
N PRO A 451 34.52 24.37 14.86
CA PRO A 451 35.89 23.99 14.60
C PRO A 451 36.86 24.54 15.67
N GLU A 452 36.57 25.73 16.18
CA GLU A 452 37.38 26.42 17.22
C GLU A 452 37.15 25.90 18.64
N LYS A 453 36.22 24.96 18.85
CA LYS A 453 35.88 24.46 20.19
C LYS A 453 36.39 23.04 20.42
N GLY A 454 36.94 22.80 21.62
CA GLY A 454 37.41 21.48 22.01
C GLY A 454 36.30 20.44 22.11
N LYS A 455 36.63 19.16 21.90
CA LYS A 455 35.69 18.01 21.94
C LYS A 455 34.86 17.96 23.22
N LYS A 456 35.44 18.30 24.40
CA LYS A 456 34.72 18.31 25.68
C LYS A 456 33.59 19.36 25.68
N TRP A 457 33.82 20.54 25.09
CA TRP A 457 32.79 21.58 24.96
C TRP A 457 31.65 21.12 24.04
N VAL A 458 31.98 20.56 22.87
CA VAL A 458 30.99 20.01 21.93
C VAL A 458 30.17 18.92 22.60
N ALA A 459 30.81 18.02 23.35
CA ALA A 459 30.10 16.97 24.08
C ALA A 459 29.08 17.55 25.09
N ARG A 460 29.49 18.54 25.91
CA ARG A 460 28.58 19.17 26.88
C ARG A 460 27.41 19.89 26.21
N LYS A 461 27.62 20.48 25.04
CA LYS A 461 26.57 21.20 24.28
C LYS A 461 25.54 20.28 23.67
N TYR A 462 25.96 19.17 23.06
CA TYR A 462 25.12 18.33 22.20
C TYR A 462 24.66 17.03 22.85
N TYR A 463 25.34 16.57 23.89
CA TYR A 463 25.10 15.26 24.49
C TYR A 463 24.83 15.37 25.96
N ARG A 464 23.82 14.63 26.42
CA ARG A 464 23.40 14.58 27.82
C ARG A 464 23.24 13.13 28.29
N THR A 465 23.15 12.96 29.60
CA THR A 465 22.68 11.69 30.22
C THR A 465 21.18 11.76 30.35
N ILE A 466 20.46 10.86 29.66
CA ILE A 466 19.00 10.75 29.71
C ILE A 466 18.64 9.32 30.08
N ASN A 467 17.76 9.11 31.06
CA ASN A 467 17.34 7.79 31.53
C ASN A 467 18.53 6.87 31.87
N ARG A 468 19.51 7.38 32.63
CA ARG A 468 20.77 6.70 33.02
C ARG A 468 21.71 6.36 31.85
N ARG A 469 21.40 6.79 30.62
CA ARG A 469 22.25 6.54 29.43
C ARG A 469 23.08 7.78 29.13
N LYS A 470 24.38 7.64 29.14
CA LYS A 470 25.33 8.70 28.79
C LYS A 470 25.39 8.92 27.27
N TRP A 471 25.87 10.09 26.86
CA TRP A 471 26.17 10.42 25.47
C TRP A 471 24.97 10.35 24.52
N GLN A 472 23.77 10.77 24.99
CA GLN A 472 22.60 10.88 24.13
C GLN A 472 22.60 12.25 23.43
N PHE A 473 22.61 12.26 22.09
CA PHE A 473 22.39 13.49 21.33
C PHE A 473 20.97 14.00 21.61
N SER A 474 20.86 15.20 22.21
CA SER A 474 19.59 15.68 22.75
C SER A 474 19.52 17.19 22.80
N ALA A 475 18.33 17.76 22.69
CA ALA A 475 18.05 19.18 22.87
C ALA A 475 17.07 19.40 24.00
N GLU A 476 17.20 20.51 24.71
CA GLU A 476 16.12 21.01 25.57
C GLU A 476 15.07 21.65 24.70
N VAL A 477 13.85 21.20 24.85
CA VAL A 477 12.68 21.73 24.18
C VAL A 477 11.75 22.28 25.26
N THR A 478 11.41 23.55 25.15
CA THR A 478 10.42 24.13 26.02
C THR A 478 9.05 23.90 25.39
N ASP A 479 8.16 23.25 26.12
CA ASP A 479 6.78 23.07 25.70
C ASP A 479 6.03 24.43 25.76
N ARG A 480 4.81 24.45 25.24
CA ARG A 480 3.97 25.67 25.23
C ARG A 480 3.60 26.17 26.62
N ARG A 481 3.78 25.34 27.65
CA ARG A 481 3.53 25.69 29.08
C ARG A 481 4.80 26.16 29.79
N GLY A 482 5.91 26.37 29.07
CA GLY A 482 7.19 26.77 29.65
C GLY A 482 7.98 25.64 30.29
N LYS A 483 7.50 24.39 30.29
CA LYS A 483 8.21 23.25 30.86
C LYS A 483 9.33 22.79 29.92
N LYS A 484 10.53 22.74 30.46
CA LYS A 484 11.71 22.22 29.73
C LYS A 484 11.76 20.71 29.78
N GLU A 485 11.85 20.09 28.62
CA GLU A 485 11.99 18.65 28.45
C GLU A 485 13.19 18.35 27.55
N ALA A 486 14.02 17.38 27.94
CA ALA A 486 15.13 16.93 27.12
C ALA A 486 14.64 15.88 26.10
N LYS A 487 14.61 16.25 24.82
CA LYS A 487 14.31 15.32 23.71
C LYS A 487 15.61 14.77 23.13
N ALA A 488 15.70 13.45 23.00
CA ALA A 488 16.87 12.76 22.42
C ALA A 488 16.56 12.19 21.03
N ILE A 489 17.66 11.88 20.33
CA ILE A 489 17.55 11.06 19.12
C ILE A 489 17.03 9.67 19.49
N PHE A 490 16.09 9.17 18.68
CA PHE A 490 15.50 7.86 18.90
C PHE A 490 16.49 6.74 18.62
N ARG A 491 16.46 5.68 19.42
CA ARG A 491 17.35 4.52 19.27
C ARG A 491 16.56 3.31 18.76
N LEU A 492 17.06 2.69 17.71
CA LEU A 492 16.48 1.48 17.15
C LEU A 492 16.54 0.29 18.10
N MET A 493 17.59 0.22 18.92
CA MET A 493 17.73 -0.85 19.92
C MET A 493 16.63 -0.88 20.98
N ASP A 494 15.92 0.24 21.17
CA ASP A 494 14.80 0.33 22.13
C ASP A 494 13.50 -0.27 21.55
N ILE A 495 13.44 -0.49 20.23
CA ILE A 495 12.29 -1.15 19.59
C ILE A 495 12.27 -2.64 19.96
N LEU A 496 11.14 -3.11 20.46
CA LEU A 496 10.90 -4.53 20.67
C LEU A 496 10.77 -5.25 19.33
N ILE A 497 11.43 -6.39 19.20
CA ILE A 497 11.24 -7.29 18.05
C ILE A 497 9.94 -8.06 18.29
N GLU A 498 9.02 -7.93 17.35
CA GLU A 498 7.70 -8.55 17.40
C GLU A 498 7.48 -9.33 16.13
N ARG A 499 7.23 -10.64 16.24
CA ARG A 499 6.92 -11.44 15.06
C ARG A 499 5.60 -10.99 14.44
N HIS A 500 5.59 -10.82 13.13
CA HIS A 500 4.38 -10.45 12.40
C HIS A 500 3.40 -11.64 12.37
N VAL A 501 2.14 -11.37 12.70
CA VAL A 501 1.07 -12.36 12.54
C VAL A 501 0.50 -12.25 11.14
N LYS A 502 0.79 -13.24 10.29
CA LYS A 502 0.32 -13.30 8.90
C LYS A 502 -1.21 -13.31 8.81
N VAL A 503 -1.74 -12.69 7.75
CA VAL A 503 -3.16 -12.80 7.40
C VAL A 503 -3.52 -14.26 7.13
N LYS A 504 -4.68 -14.70 7.64
CA LYS A 504 -5.18 -16.05 7.37
C LYS A 504 -5.42 -16.24 5.88
N ASP A 505 -4.87 -17.26 5.30
CA ASP A 505 -4.95 -17.72 3.91
C ASP A 505 -5.74 -16.81 2.93
N THR A 506 -7.00 -17.15 2.64
CA THR A 506 -7.89 -16.42 1.72
C THR A 506 -8.73 -15.34 2.41
N ALA A 507 -8.37 -14.93 3.65
CA ALA A 507 -9.13 -13.92 4.36
C ALA A 507 -9.15 -12.58 3.60
N SER A 508 -10.34 -12.03 3.41
CA SER A 508 -10.59 -10.73 2.80
C SER A 508 -11.43 -9.84 3.72
N PRO A 509 -11.18 -8.51 3.77
CA PRO A 509 -12.05 -7.56 4.47
C PRO A 509 -13.48 -7.51 3.91
N ASP A 510 -13.68 -7.95 2.68
CA ASP A 510 -15.00 -8.04 2.05
C ASP A 510 -15.79 -9.28 2.48
N ASN A 511 -15.17 -10.22 3.22
CA ASN A 511 -15.88 -11.35 3.81
C ASN A 511 -16.59 -10.92 5.10
N PRO A 512 -17.94 -10.88 5.14
CA PRO A 512 -18.68 -10.43 6.33
C PRO A 512 -18.50 -11.35 7.53
N LEU A 513 -18.19 -12.63 7.33
CA LEU A 513 -17.94 -13.59 8.41
C LEU A 513 -16.63 -13.28 9.15
N LEU A 514 -15.71 -12.55 8.54
CA LEU A 514 -14.41 -12.19 9.10
C LEU A 514 -14.36 -10.75 9.67
N THR A 515 -15.49 -10.08 9.82
CA THR A 515 -15.54 -8.71 10.34
C THR A 515 -14.89 -8.59 11.72
N LYS A 516 -15.17 -9.54 12.63
CA LYS A 516 -14.54 -9.59 13.95
C LYS A 516 -13.02 -9.81 13.84
N TYR A 517 -12.58 -10.77 13.02
CA TYR A 517 -11.17 -11.06 12.79
C TYR A 517 -10.39 -9.81 12.33
N TRP A 518 -10.92 -9.04 11.38
CA TRP A 518 -10.27 -7.84 10.89
C TRP A 518 -10.25 -6.72 11.95
N LYS A 519 -11.33 -6.53 12.70
CA LYS A 519 -11.37 -5.58 13.82
C LYS A 519 -10.32 -5.93 14.88
N ASP A 520 -10.26 -7.20 15.30
CA ASP A 520 -9.31 -7.65 16.32
C ASP A 520 -7.87 -7.50 15.85
N ARG A 521 -7.58 -7.83 14.57
CA ARG A 521 -6.26 -7.65 13.95
C ARG A 521 -5.82 -6.19 13.94
N GLN A 522 -6.71 -5.29 13.51
CA GLN A 522 -6.44 -3.85 13.48
C GLN A 522 -6.25 -3.27 14.89
N THR A 523 -7.03 -3.72 15.85
CA THR A 523 -6.90 -3.32 17.25
C THR A 523 -5.57 -3.82 17.84
N THR A 524 -5.17 -5.07 17.57
CA THR A 524 -3.88 -5.60 18.00
C THR A 524 -2.74 -4.78 17.44
N TYR A 525 -2.77 -4.43 16.14
CA TYR A 525 -1.80 -3.53 15.55
C TYR A 525 -1.80 -2.15 16.22
N GLY A 526 -2.97 -1.58 16.48
CA GLY A 526 -3.12 -0.30 17.17
C GLY A 526 -2.51 -0.28 18.57
N LYS A 527 -2.68 -1.37 19.31
CA LYS A 527 -2.10 -1.53 20.67
C LYS A 527 -0.56 -1.57 20.67
N THR A 528 0.07 -1.90 19.55
CA THR A 528 1.53 -1.85 19.41
C THR A 528 2.04 -0.54 18.80
N TYR A 529 1.14 0.32 18.29
CA TYR A 529 1.49 1.57 17.63
C TYR A 529 1.82 2.68 18.62
N TRP A 530 1.05 2.80 19.70
CA TRP A 530 1.33 3.71 20.81
C TRP A 530 1.79 2.94 22.04
N GLU A 531 2.62 3.57 22.84
CA GLU A 531 3.04 3.04 24.14
C GLU A 531 1.82 2.90 25.06
N LYS A 532 1.65 1.72 25.66
CA LYS A 532 0.54 1.43 26.57
C LYS A 532 0.59 2.41 27.77
N GLY A 533 -0.54 3.01 28.09
CA GLY A 533 -0.65 4.02 29.14
C GLY A 533 -0.25 5.45 28.72
N SER A 534 0.23 5.64 27.47
CA SER A 534 0.42 6.98 26.94
C SER A 534 -0.91 7.67 26.68
N LYS A 535 -0.94 9.01 26.72
CA LYS A 535 -2.15 9.79 26.42
C LYS A 535 -2.79 9.43 25.07
N TYR A 536 -1.98 9.15 24.04
CA TYR A 536 -2.49 8.77 22.72
C TYR A 536 -3.10 7.37 22.71
N TYR A 537 -2.54 6.44 23.49
CA TYR A 537 -3.12 5.11 23.68
C TYR A 537 -4.49 5.22 24.36
N THR A 538 -4.59 6.01 25.44
CA THR A 538 -5.83 6.26 26.16
C THR A 538 -6.90 6.90 25.28
N VAL A 539 -6.53 7.89 24.45
CA VAL A 539 -7.43 8.50 23.46
C VAL A 539 -7.99 7.44 22.50
N ALA A 540 -7.15 6.57 21.95
CA ALA A 540 -7.59 5.51 21.03
C ALA A 540 -8.51 4.49 21.72
N GLU A 541 -8.22 4.14 22.97
CA GLU A 541 -9.01 3.21 23.77
C GLU A 541 -10.39 3.78 24.09
N ASN A 542 -10.46 5.06 24.53
CA ASN A 542 -11.72 5.78 24.78
C ASN A 542 -12.60 5.90 23.51
N GLN A 543 -11.99 5.88 22.32
CA GLN A 543 -12.69 5.88 21.03
C GLN A 543 -13.05 4.46 20.53
N GLU A 544 -12.84 3.41 21.33
CA GLU A 544 -12.97 2.02 20.87
C GLU A 544 -12.21 1.74 19.56
N TRP A 545 -11.07 2.39 19.36
CA TRP A 545 -10.23 2.29 18.15
C TRP A 545 -10.92 2.74 16.85
N LYS A 546 -11.95 3.59 16.92
CA LYS A 546 -12.71 4.09 15.76
C LYS A 546 -12.55 5.59 15.58
N CYS A 547 -12.51 6.03 14.32
CA CYS A 547 -12.64 7.44 13.97
C CYS A 547 -14.08 7.93 14.22
N THR A 548 -14.25 8.98 15.03
CA THR A 548 -15.58 9.49 15.40
C THR A 548 -16.37 10.07 14.21
N VAL A 549 -15.68 10.51 13.15
CA VAL A 549 -16.31 11.12 11.96
C VAL A 549 -16.84 10.05 11.00
N CYS A 550 -16.03 9.04 10.66
CA CYS A 550 -16.43 8.06 9.65
C CYS A 550 -16.78 6.68 10.21
N GLY A 551 -16.59 6.45 11.52
CA GLY A 551 -16.92 5.20 12.19
C GLY A 551 -16.02 4.00 11.84
N GLU A 552 -15.05 4.17 10.93
CA GLU A 552 -14.08 3.13 10.58
C GLU A 552 -12.99 3.00 11.66
N HIS A 553 -12.36 1.83 11.69
CA HIS A 553 -11.24 1.58 12.58
C HIS A 553 -10.10 2.57 12.30
N LEU A 554 -9.43 3.09 13.35
CA LEU A 554 -8.32 4.05 13.21
C LEU A 554 -7.21 3.53 12.29
N PHE A 555 -6.91 2.24 12.37
CA PHE A 555 -5.86 1.59 11.57
C PHE A 555 -6.43 0.87 10.34
N ASN A 556 -7.19 1.58 9.51
CA ASN A 556 -7.74 1.10 8.24
C ASN A 556 -6.82 1.35 7.02
N GLY A 557 -5.61 1.86 7.24
CA GLY A 557 -4.65 2.25 6.21
C GLY A 557 -4.65 3.74 5.85
N GLU A 558 -5.60 4.54 6.38
CA GLU A 558 -5.59 6.01 6.24
C GLU A 558 -4.62 6.64 7.25
N GLU A 559 -4.02 7.77 6.89
CA GLU A 559 -3.14 8.56 7.76
C GLU A 559 -3.92 9.11 8.96
N LEU A 560 -3.35 8.99 10.17
CA LEU A 560 -3.96 9.43 11.43
C LEU A 560 -3.44 10.80 11.87
N HIS A 561 -4.36 11.63 12.35
CA HIS A 561 -4.09 12.90 13.00
C HIS A 561 -4.74 12.94 14.38
N THR A 562 -4.06 13.54 15.35
CA THR A 562 -4.65 13.87 16.65
C THR A 562 -5.19 15.30 16.59
N HIS A 563 -6.45 15.47 16.94
CA HIS A 563 -7.18 16.73 16.91
C HIS A 563 -7.55 17.14 18.33
N HIS A 564 -7.41 18.44 18.66
CA HIS A 564 -7.91 19.03 19.91
C HIS A 564 -9.39 19.39 19.74
N LYS A 565 -10.25 18.87 20.61
CA LYS A 565 -11.69 19.21 20.62
C LYS A 565 -11.89 20.71 20.87
N VAL A 566 -11.20 21.25 21.88
CA VAL A 566 -11.04 22.68 22.13
C VAL A 566 -9.62 23.06 21.74
N ARG A 567 -9.46 24.05 20.87
CA ARG A 567 -8.13 24.48 20.40
C ARG A 567 -7.28 25.00 21.55
N VAL A 568 -5.98 24.74 21.53
CA VAL A 568 -5.05 25.21 22.57
C VAL A 568 -5.07 26.76 22.70
N LYS A 569 -5.23 27.49 21.59
CA LYS A 569 -5.37 28.96 21.58
C LYS A 569 -6.65 29.43 22.26
N ASP A 570 -7.67 28.59 22.35
CA ASP A 570 -8.98 28.88 22.94
C ASP A 570 -9.08 28.24 24.36
N GLY A 571 -7.93 27.99 25.02
CA GLY A 571 -7.84 27.43 26.38
C GLY A 571 -7.88 25.91 26.49
N GLY A 572 -7.90 25.17 25.37
CA GLY A 572 -7.91 23.73 25.38
C GLY A 572 -6.60 23.10 25.89
N THR A 573 -6.72 21.98 26.61
CA THR A 573 -5.59 21.24 27.17
C THR A 573 -5.02 20.20 26.19
N ASP A 574 -3.80 19.75 26.45
CA ASP A 574 -3.15 18.62 25.75
C ASP A 574 -3.48 17.26 26.41
N GLU A 575 -4.45 17.21 27.31
CA GLU A 575 -4.85 15.97 28.00
C GLU A 575 -5.74 15.08 27.13
N ALA A 576 -5.83 13.79 27.49
CA ALA A 576 -6.53 12.78 26.69
C ALA A 576 -8.01 13.13 26.45
N GLU A 577 -8.66 13.78 27.40
CA GLU A 577 -10.07 14.20 27.37
C GLU A 577 -10.34 15.20 26.25
N ASN A 578 -9.39 16.09 25.98
CA ASN A 578 -9.47 17.11 24.93
C ASN A 578 -8.94 16.62 23.57
N LEU A 579 -8.41 15.41 23.49
CA LEU A 579 -7.86 14.87 22.25
C LEU A 579 -8.81 13.87 21.58
N VAL A 580 -8.72 13.77 20.26
CA VAL A 580 -9.41 12.76 19.46
C VAL A 580 -8.54 12.38 18.26
N HIS A 581 -8.47 11.07 17.96
CA HIS A 581 -7.79 10.56 16.77
C HIS A 581 -8.75 10.51 15.59
N LEU A 582 -8.36 11.09 14.49
CA LEU A 582 -9.13 11.15 13.25
C LEU A 582 -8.25 10.73 12.07
N HIS A 583 -8.85 10.16 11.05
CA HIS A 583 -8.15 10.05 9.76
C HIS A 583 -7.91 11.47 9.19
N LYS A 584 -6.83 11.67 8.48
CA LYS A 584 -6.43 12.97 7.91
C LYS A 584 -7.55 13.66 7.12
N ALA A 585 -8.29 12.90 6.29
CA ALA A 585 -9.41 13.45 5.53
C ALA A 585 -10.58 13.84 6.44
N CYS A 586 -10.87 13.06 7.48
CA CYS A 586 -11.89 13.35 8.48
C CYS A 586 -11.50 14.58 9.34
N HIS A 587 -10.22 14.72 9.69
CA HIS A 587 -9.69 15.88 10.41
C HIS A 587 -9.88 17.18 9.62
N LYS A 588 -9.61 17.15 8.28
CA LYS A 588 -9.86 18.30 7.40
C LYS A 588 -11.35 18.69 7.33
N GLN A 589 -12.26 17.71 7.35
CA GLN A 589 -13.70 17.97 7.35
C GLN A 589 -14.17 18.67 8.63
N VAL A 590 -13.65 18.27 9.80
CA VAL A 590 -13.97 18.95 11.08
C VAL A 590 -13.56 20.41 11.03
N HIS A 591 -12.37 20.70 10.48
CA HIS A 591 -11.91 22.09 10.34
C HIS A 591 -12.74 22.92 9.36
N SER A 592 -13.21 22.33 8.24
CA SER A 592 -14.08 23.04 7.29
C SER A 592 -15.42 23.44 7.92
N LYS A 593 -16.03 22.59 8.73
CA LYS A 593 -17.27 22.89 9.45
C LYS A 593 -17.11 23.98 10.52
N CYS A 594 -15.91 24.13 11.11
CA CYS A 594 -15.63 25.19 12.09
C CYS A 594 -15.44 26.57 11.46
N SER A 595 -14.89 26.64 10.24
CA SER A 595 -14.69 27.92 9.53
C SER A 595 -16.01 28.54 9.06
N GLU A 596 -16.97 27.71 8.63
CA GLU A 596 -18.31 28.19 8.19
C GLU A 596 -19.15 28.77 9.34
N LYS A 597 -18.92 28.33 10.60
CA LYS A 597 -19.60 28.90 11.77
C LYS A 597 -19.03 30.25 12.23
N LEU A 598 -17.90 30.69 11.68
CA LEU A 598 -17.27 31.96 11.99
C LEU A 598 -17.56 33.04 10.92
N GLU A 599 -18.12 32.63 9.76
CA GLU A 599 -18.50 33.53 8.65
C GLU A 599 -20.03 33.68 8.51
N ALA A 600 -20.84 33.04 9.36
CA ALA A 600 -22.27 33.20 9.51
C ALA A 600 -22.61 33.84 10.86
#